data_844720483ba953a700592e36b48a0c7d
#
_entry.id   844720483ba953a700592e36b48a0c7d
#
_cell.length_a   1.000
_cell.length_b   1.000
_cell.length_c   1.000
_cell.angle_alpha   90.00
_cell.angle_beta   90.00
_cell.angle_gamma   90.00
#
_symmetry.space_group_name_H-M   'P 1'
#
loop_
_entity.id
_entity.type
_entity.pdbx_description
1 polymer ?
#
loop_
_entity_poly.entity_id
_entity_poly.type
_entity_poly.pdbx_seq_one_letter_code
_entity_poly.pdbx_strand_id
1 'polypeptide(L)'
;MTSVKEFRVDREPTATELGAGRFVFTDAYSVFDWGQMPDAIPHKGASLCTMGAFNFELLKDQGVPTHYRGVVHESGEIVDLADCEEPPTEMAIELTQVPDLPYDSDDGYDYEAYHEAAAENFLIPLEVVFRNTVPVGSSLRKRGEPADYGLDMDAWPEEPVDLPEPVVEFSTKYEEQDRYLSREEADRIAGAASIDELESVALRVNEIVTDHA
;
A
#
# COMPACT_ATOMS: atom_id res chain seq x y z
N MET A 1 2.89 3.50 -14.36
CA MET A 1 3.85 2.37 -14.24
C MET A 1 4.96 2.85 -13.32
N THR A 2 5.26 2.13 -12.26
CA THR A 2 6.34 2.52 -11.35
C THR A 2 7.65 1.91 -11.85
N SER A 3 8.80 2.53 -11.56
CA SER A 3 10.12 1.98 -11.89
C SER A 3 10.50 0.71 -11.10
N VAL A 4 9.68 0.33 -10.12
CA VAL A 4 9.96 -0.77 -9.18
C VAL A 4 9.39 -2.08 -9.68
N LYS A 5 8.19 -2.05 -10.27
CA LYS A 5 7.47 -3.25 -10.72
C LYS A 5 6.56 -2.95 -11.89
N GLU A 6 6.41 -3.95 -12.76
CA GLU A 6 5.37 -3.99 -13.79
C GLU A 6 4.12 -4.68 -13.22
N PHE A 7 2.99 -4.36 -13.79
CA PHE A 7 1.71 -4.97 -13.45
C PHE A 7 1.16 -5.73 -14.66
N ARG A 8 0.80 -7.00 -14.46
CA ARG A 8 0.21 -7.85 -15.49
C ARG A 8 -1.13 -8.37 -15.02
N VAL A 9 -2.14 -8.29 -15.86
CA VAL A 9 -3.46 -8.85 -15.62
C VAL A 9 -3.53 -10.19 -16.32
N ASP A 10 -3.75 -11.27 -15.56
CA ASP A 10 -3.95 -12.63 -16.09
C ASP A 10 -5.45 -12.90 -16.33
N ARG A 11 -6.31 -12.33 -15.47
CA ARG A 11 -7.77 -12.38 -15.57
C ARG A 11 -8.37 -11.11 -14.94
N GLU A 12 -9.19 -10.41 -15.74
CA GLU A 12 -9.86 -9.20 -15.25
C GLU A 12 -10.84 -9.52 -14.11
N PRO A 13 -10.95 -8.63 -13.10
CA PRO A 13 -11.97 -8.73 -12.07
C PRO A 13 -13.36 -8.39 -12.67
N THR A 14 -14.41 -8.92 -12.06
CA THR A 14 -15.79 -8.55 -12.37
C THR A 14 -16.47 -7.89 -11.17
N ALA A 15 -17.71 -7.45 -11.31
CA ALA A 15 -18.47 -6.87 -10.21
C ALA A 15 -18.62 -7.80 -8.98
N THR A 16 -18.51 -9.12 -9.17
CA THR A 16 -18.75 -10.12 -8.14
C THR A 16 -17.60 -11.12 -7.94
N GLU A 17 -16.60 -11.13 -8.82
CA GLU A 17 -15.48 -12.07 -8.78
C GLU A 17 -14.15 -11.35 -8.81
N LEU A 18 -13.23 -11.79 -7.95
CA LEU A 18 -11.85 -11.31 -7.98
C LEU A 18 -11.17 -11.72 -9.29
N GLY A 19 -10.36 -10.82 -9.82
CA GLY A 19 -9.44 -11.10 -10.91
C GLY A 19 -8.17 -11.78 -10.41
N ALA A 20 -7.22 -11.98 -11.32
CA ALA A 20 -5.89 -12.48 -11.03
C ALA A 20 -4.85 -11.69 -11.83
N GLY A 21 -3.70 -11.45 -11.22
CA GLY A 21 -2.60 -10.74 -11.86
C GLY A 21 -1.28 -11.02 -11.20
N ARG A 22 -0.26 -10.31 -11.68
CA ARG A 22 1.10 -10.43 -11.16
C ARG A 22 1.77 -9.08 -11.05
N PHE A 23 2.55 -8.94 -10.00
CA PHE A 23 3.64 -7.96 -9.96
C PHE A 23 4.91 -8.61 -10.47
N VAL A 24 5.55 -7.99 -11.46
CA VAL A 24 6.88 -8.37 -11.94
C VAL A 24 7.86 -7.32 -11.45
N PHE A 25 8.67 -7.67 -10.48
CA PHE A 25 9.63 -6.77 -9.86
C PHE A 25 10.86 -6.62 -10.75
N THR A 26 11.32 -5.39 -10.90
CA THR A 26 12.45 -5.04 -11.77
C THR A 26 13.62 -4.48 -10.99
N ASP A 27 14.80 -4.56 -11.59
CA ASP A 27 16.03 -3.96 -11.06
C ASP A 27 16.12 -2.45 -11.33
N ALA A 28 15.17 -1.89 -12.09
CA ALA A 28 15.07 -0.46 -12.34
C ALA A 28 14.72 0.32 -11.06
N TYR A 29 15.16 1.56 -10.98
CA TYR A 29 14.84 2.47 -9.88
C TYR A 29 14.62 3.89 -10.38
N SER A 30 13.96 4.70 -9.55
CA SER A 30 13.76 6.13 -9.80
C SER A 30 14.31 6.95 -8.64
N VAL A 31 14.68 8.18 -8.94
CA VAL A 31 15.07 9.19 -7.95
C VAL A 31 14.07 10.33 -8.03
N PHE A 32 13.66 10.85 -6.87
CA PHE A 32 12.73 11.99 -6.79
C PHE A 32 13.16 13.12 -7.73
N ASP A 33 12.19 13.68 -8.43
CA ASP A 33 12.33 14.77 -9.41
C ASP A 33 13.11 14.44 -10.70
N TRP A 34 13.81 13.29 -10.75
CA TRP A 34 14.58 12.85 -11.92
C TRP A 34 13.90 11.75 -12.73
N GLY A 35 12.94 11.04 -12.13
CA GLY A 35 12.28 9.91 -12.77
C GLY A 35 13.13 8.63 -12.76
N GLN A 36 12.87 7.76 -13.74
CA GLN A 36 13.58 6.48 -13.85
C GLN A 36 15.03 6.71 -14.27
N MET A 37 15.95 6.08 -13.55
CA MET A 37 17.38 6.15 -13.83
C MET A 37 17.77 5.22 -14.98
N PRO A 38 18.85 5.54 -15.74
CA PRO A 38 19.30 4.74 -16.87
C PRO A 38 19.98 3.43 -16.46
N ASP A 39 20.46 3.35 -15.22
CA ASP A 39 21.12 2.18 -14.65
C ASP A 39 20.11 1.30 -13.90
N ALA A 40 20.53 0.09 -13.55
CA ALA A 40 19.77 -0.85 -12.74
C ALA A 40 20.59 -1.23 -11.49
N ILE A 41 19.87 -1.56 -10.40
CA ILE A 41 20.49 -2.12 -9.18
C ILE A 41 20.32 -3.63 -9.25
N PRO A 42 21.38 -4.40 -9.49
CA PRO A 42 21.29 -5.85 -9.64
C PRO A 42 20.62 -6.51 -8.44
N HIS A 43 19.71 -7.45 -8.71
CA HIS A 43 18.94 -8.21 -7.72
C HIS A 43 17.95 -7.40 -6.89
N LYS A 44 17.74 -6.11 -7.15
CA LYS A 44 16.76 -5.29 -6.43
C LYS A 44 15.35 -5.86 -6.59
N GLY A 45 14.96 -6.26 -7.82
CA GLY A 45 13.67 -6.85 -8.10
C GLY A 45 13.41 -8.11 -7.28
N ALA A 46 14.36 -9.04 -7.29
CA ALA A 46 14.29 -10.27 -6.50
C ALA A 46 14.22 -9.99 -5.00
N SER A 47 15.03 -9.06 -4.48
CA SER A 47 15.01 -8.68 -3.07
C SER A 47 13.66 -8.10 -2.65
N LEU A 48 13.08 -7.21 -3.45
CA LEU A 48 11.76 -6.61 -3.16
C LEU A 48 10.64 -7.64 -3.22
N CYS A 49 10.68 -8.56 -4.19
CA CYS A 49 9.72 -9.65 -4.29
C CYS A 49 9.79 -10.57 -3.07
N THR A 50 11.00 -11.00 -2.70
CA THR A 50 11.23 -11.87 -1.54
C THR A 50 10.77 -11.21 -0.23
N MET A 51 11.15 -9.94 0.01
CA MET A 51 10.70 -9.21 1.21
C MET A 51 9.18 -9.04 1.24
N GLY A 52 8.57 -8.71 0.10
CA GLY A 52 7.12 -8.58 0.00
C GLY A 52 6.41 -9.91 0.28
N ALA A 53 6.86 -10.99 -0.35
CA ALA A 53 6.30 -12.33 -0.14
C ALA A 53 6.42 -12.77 1.32
N PHE A 54 7.61 -12.62 1.93
CA PHE A 54 7.83 -12.94 3.33
C PHE A 54 6.81 -12.23 4.26
N ASN A 55 6.63 -10.94 4.08
CA ASN A 55 5.67 -10.19 4.90
C ASN A 55 4.21 -10.64 4.65
N PHE A 56 3.83 -10.92 3.40
CA PHE A 56 2.48 -11.41 3.12
C PHE A 56 2.23 -12.82 3.68
N GLU A 57 3.21 -13.70 3.63
CA GLU A 57 3.11 -15.03 4.23
C GLU A 57 3.03 -14.94 5.74
N LEU A 58 3.82 -14.06 6.37
CA LEU A 58 3.72 -13.75 7.79
C LEU A 58 2.31 -13.28 8.18
N LEU A 59 1.72 -12.35 7.43
CA LEU A 59 0.36 -11.86 7.66
C LEU A 59 -0.68 -12.98 7.49
N LYS A 60 -0.54 -13.80 6.44
CA LYS A 60 -1.40 -14.97 6.16
C LYS A 60 -1.38 -15.96 7.33
N ASP A 61 -0.19 -16.28 7.87
CA ASP A 61 -0.02 -17.18 9.01
C ASP A 61 -0.65 -16.63 10.29
N GLN A 62 -0.73 -15.32 10.43
CA GLN A 62 -1.40 -14.62 11.52
C GLN A 62 -2.90 -14.37 11.26
N GLY A 63 -3.45 -14.91 10.16
CA GLY A 63 -4.86 -14.85 9.82
C GLY A 63 -5.32 -13.49 9.27
N VAL A 64 -4.41 -12.63 8.81
CA VAL A 64 -4.74 -11.38 8.12
C VAL A 64 -4.93 -11.67 6.63
N PRO A 65 -6.13 -11.49 6.07
CA PRO A 65 -6.36 -11.70 4.65
C PRO A 65 -5.65 -10.62 3.82
N THR A 66 -5.03 -11.04 2.73
CA THR A 66 -4.33 -10.14 1.79
C THR A 66 -4.66 -10.54 0.35
N HIS A 67 -4.27 -9.72 -0.61
CA HIS A 67 -4.39 -10.03 -2.04
C HIS A 67 -3.29 -10.98 -2.55
N TYR A 68 -2.32 -11.35 -1.72
CA TYR A 68 -1.21 -12.22 -2.08
C TYR A 68 -1.66 -13.68 -2.26
N ARG A 69 -1.17 -14.32 -3.34
CA ARG A 69 -1.50 -15.72 -3.67
C ARG A 69 -0.27 -16.63 -3.60
N GLY A 70 0.91 -16.08 -3.68
CA GLY A 70 2.18 -16.78 -3.70
C GLY A 70 3.19 -16.11 -4.63
N VAL A 71 4.36 -16.66 -4.73
CA VAL A 71 5.39 -16.28 -5.72
C VAL A 71 5.33 -17.21 -6.93
N VAL A 72 5.82 -16.74 -8.08
CA VAL A 72 5.84 -17.54 -9.30
C VAL A 72 7.20 -18.23 -9.40
N HIS A 73 7.18 -19.54 -9.30
CA HIS A 73 8.37 -20.39 -9.48
C HIS A 73 8.82 -20.43 -10.95
N GLU A 74 10.03 -20.82 -11.25
CA GLU A 74 10.57 -20.94 -12.61
C GLU A 74 9.75 -21.88 -13.51
N SER A 75 9.07 -22.87 -12.95
CA SER A 75 8.11 -23.73 -13.68
C SER A 75 6.85 -23.00 -14.13
N GLY A 76 6.59 -21.79 -13.63
CA GLY A 76 5.35 -21.02 -13.82
C GLY A 76 4.24 -21.34 -12.80
N GLU A 77 4.49 -22.23 -11.86
CA GLU A 77 3.56 -22.55 -10.77
C GLU A 77 3.59 -21.48 -9.69
N ILE A 78 2.46 -21.28 -9.02
CA ILE A 78 2.36 -20.38 -7.86
C ILE A 78 2.62 -21.21 -6.62
N VAL A 79 3.63 -20.83 -5.84
CA VAL A 79 4.11 -21.56 -4.67
C VAL A 79 4.34 -20.62 -3.50
N ASP A 80 4.50 -21.13 -2.29
CA ASP A 80 4.96 -20.34 -1.15
C ASP A 80 6.47 -20.02 -1.31
N LEU A 81 6.94 -18.96 -0.69
CA LEU A 81 8.32 -18.48 -0.83
C LEU A 81 9.37 -19.56 -0.47
N ALA A 82 9.06 -20.38 0.54
CA ALA A 82 9.96 -21.43 1.01
C ALA A 82 10.19 -22.56 -0.02
N ASP A 83 9.34 -22.69 -1.03
CA ASP A 83 9.43 -23.69 -2.09
C ASP A 83 10.28 -23.20 -3.29
N CYS A 84 10.80 -21.96 -3.25
CA CYS A 84 11.69 -21.40 -4.26
C CYS A 84 13.16 -21.66 -3.90
N GLU A 85 13.93 -22.27 -4.82
CA GLU A 85 15.38 -22.45 -4.67
C GLU A 85 16.13 -21.12 -4.97
N GLU A 86 15.63 -20.35 -5.94
CA GLU A 86 16.17 -19.04 -6.32
C GLU A 86 15.21 -17.92 -5.93
N PRO A 87 15.73 -16.71 -5.58
CA PRO A 87 14.87 -15.57 -5.20
C PRO A 87 13.89 -15.18 -6.33
N PRO A 88 12.57 -15.22 -6.08
CA PRO A 88 11.58 -14.94 -7.12
C PRO A 88 11.55 -13.45 -7.50
N THR A 89 11.10 -13.17 -8.72
CA THR A 89 10.88 -11.81 -9.23
C THR A 89 9.42 -11.53 -9.58
N GLU A 90 8.54 -12.53 -9.53
CA GLU A 90 7.12 -12.39 -9.80
C GLU A 90 6.28 -12.83 -8.60
N MET A 91 5.25 -12.04 -8.29
CA MET A 91 4.29 -12.27 -7.21
C MET A 91 2.88 -12.34 -7.79
N ALA A 92 2.19 -13.45 -7.55
CA ALA A 92 0.79 -13.61 -7.95
C ALA A 92 -0.15 -12.96 -6.93
N ILE A 93 -1.16 -12.25 -7.43
CA ILE A 93 -2.10 -11.47 -6.62
C ILE A 93 -3.54 -11.62 -7.11
N GLU A 94 -4.48 -11.39 -6.21
CA GLU A 94 -5.89 -11.15 -6.53
C GLU A 94 -6.11 -9.70 -6.93
N LEU A 95 -7.08 -9.48 -7.81
CA LEU A 95 -7.43 -8.14 -8.30
C LEU A 95 -8.88 -7.82 -7.97
N THR A 96 -9.12 -6.59 -7.59
CA THR A 96 -10.44 -5.97 -7.48
C THR A 96 -10.65 -4.98 -8.62
N GLN A 97 -11.87 -4.54 -8.84
CA GLN A 97 -12.15 -3.48 -9.81
C GLN A 97 -11.58 -2.15 -9.34
N VAL A 98 -11.03 -1.40 -10.28
CA VAL A 98 -10.65 0.00 -10.13
C VAL A 98 -11.29 0.75 -11.29
N PRO A 99 -12.41 1.45 -11.09
CA PRO A 99 -13.05 2.24 -12.13
C PRO A 99 -12.10 3.28 -12.72
N ASP A 100 -12.03 3.35 -14.04
CA ASP A 100 -11.25 4.36 -14.76
C ASP A 100 -12.11 5.62 -14.93
N LEU A 101 -12.05 6.51 -13.93
CA LEU A 101 -12.76 7.77 -13.94
C LEU A 101 -11.78 8.93 -14.16
N PRO A 102 -12.19 9.97 -14.91
CA PRO A 102 -11.36 11.15 -15.10
C PRO A 102 -11.18 11.91 -13.77
N TYR A 103 -9.96 12.36 -13.54
CA TYR A 103 -9.66 13.34 -12.50
C TYR A 103 -9.93 14.75 -13.04
N ASP A 104 -10.67 15.57 -12.27
CA ASP A 104 -10.86 16.98 -12.56
C ASP A 104 -10.03 17.84 -11.59
N SER A 105 -9.22 18.74 -12.13
CA SER A 105 -8.34 19.59 -11.30
C SER A 105 -9.10 20.63 -10.45
N ASP A 106 -10.32 20.96 -10.82
CA ASP A 106 -11.13 21.95 -10.12
C ASP A 106 -12.07 21.30 -9.09
N ASP A 107 -12.67 20.14 -9.45
CA ASP A 107 -13.63 19.40 -8.62
C ASP A 107 -13.02 18.18 -7.90
N GLY A 108 -11.81 17.74 -8.29
CA GLY A 108 -11.13 16.57 -7.72
C GLY A 108 -11.57 15.25 -8.35
N TYR A 109 -11.50 14.17 -7.57
CA TYR A 109 -11.92 12.84 -7.98
C TYR A 109 -13.34 12.55 -7.51
N ASP A 110 -14.22 12.09 -8.40
CA ASP A 110 -15.62 11.79 -8.09
C ASP A 110 -15.77 10.40 -7.43
N TYR A 111 -15.72 10.38 -6.10
CA TYR A 111 -15.83 9.13 -5.32
C TYR A 111 -17.25 8.55 -5.31
N GLU A 112 -18.31 9.35 -5.55
CA GLU A 112 -19.67 8.84 -5.68
C GLU A 112 -19.80 8.04 -6.98
N ALA A 113 -19.37 8.61 -8.10
CA ALA A 113 -19.31 7.90 -9.38
C ALA A 113 -18.38 6.68 -9.33
N TYR A 114 -17.29 6.74 -8.55
CA TYR A 114 -16.42 5.60 -8.32
C TYR A 114 -17.18 4.43 -7.71
N HIS A 115 -17.92 4.64 -6.63
CA HIS A 115 -18.68 3.59 -5.96
C HIS A 115 -19.84 3.08 -6.81
N GLU A 116 -20.50 3.94 -7.57
CA GLU A 116 -21.54 3.53 -8.52
C GLU A 116 -21.00 2.61 -9.63
N ALA A 117 -19.81 2.91 -10.15
CA ALA A 117 -19.18 2.14 -11.21
C ALA A 117 -18.54 0.83 -10.73
N ALA A 118 -18.04 0.80 -9.50
CA ALA A 118 -17.29 -0.33 -8.93
C ALA A 118 -18.17 -1.47 -8.41
N ALA A 119 -19.45 -1.25 -8.16
CA ALA A 119 -20.38 -2.20 -7.55
C ALA A 119 -19.87 -2.74 -6.18
N GLU A 120 -19.71 -4.06 -6.01
CA GLU A 120 -19.35 -4.68 -4.73
C GLU A 120 -17.88 -5.13 -4.65
N ASN A 121 -17.22 -5.34 -5.78
CA ASN A 121 -15.84 -5.83 -5.84
C ASN A 121 -14.90 -4.73 -6.31
N PHE A 122 -14.50 -3.85 -5.43
CA PHE A 122 -13.61 -2.72 -5.76
C PHE A 122 -12.46 -2.57 -4.76
N LEU A 123 -11.39 -1.93 -5.22
CA LEU A 123 -10.32 -1.47 -4.33
C LEU A 123 -10.80 -0.24 -3.57
N ILE A 124 -10.75 -0.27 -2.25
CA ILE A 124 -11.06 0.91 -1.43
C ILE A 124 -10.09 2.03 -1.83
N PRO A 125 -10.61 3.21 -2.26
CA PRO A 125 -9.78 4.26 -2.87
C PRO A 125 -9.01 5.11 -1.83
N LEU A 126 -8.45 4.44 -0.83
CA LEU A 126 -7.67 5.05 0.25
C LEU A 126 -6.29 4.40 0.36
N GLU A 127 -5.33 5.19 0.78
CA GLU A 127 -4.11 4.68 1.42
C GLU A 127 -4.30 4.74 2.93
N VAL A 128 -4.03 3.64 3.61
CA VAL A 128 -4.03 3.54 5.08
C VAL A 128 -2.58 3.47 5.54
N VAL A 129 -2.14 4.50 6.24
CA VAL A 129 -0.73 4.66 6.63
C VAL A 129 -0.63 4.59 8.15
N PHE A 130 0.12 3.63 8.68
CA PHE A 130 0.49 3.64 10.09
C PHE A 130 1.93 4.13 10.29
N ARG A 131 2.17 4.80 11.42
CA ARG A 131 3.49 5.36 11.78
C ARG A 131 3.82 5.07 13.22
N ASN A 132 5.01 4.54 13.46
CA ASN A 132 5.59 4.36 14.78
C ASN A 132 6.62 5.44 15.10
N THR A 133 7.22 6.03 14.05
CA THR A 133 8.29 7.02 14.14
C THR A 133 8.03 8.16 13.16
N VAL A 134 8.43 9.37 13.52
CA VAL A 134 8.35 10.57 12.67
C VAL A 134 9.75 11.01 12.24
N PRO A 135 10.23 10.61 11.07
CA PRO A 135 11.51 11.06 10.52
C PRO A 135 11.56 12.58 10.30
N VAL A 136 12.75 13.15 10.19
CA VAL A 136 12.95 14.60 9.98
C VAL A 136 12.23 15.11 8.72
N GLY A 137 12.21 14.32 7.64
CA GLY A 137 11.55 14.66 6.37
C GLY A 137 10.06 14.29 6.29
N SER A 138 9.45 13.80 7.36
CA SER A 138 8.05 13.36 7.36
C SER A 138 7.09 14.50 7.04
N SER A 139 6.13 14.23 6.14
CA SER A 139 5.03 15.16 5.84
C SER A 139 4.14 15.44 7.07
N LEU A 140 4.10 14.53 8.05
CA LEU A 140 3.37 14.69 9.29
C LEU A 140 3.83 15.95 10.06
N ARG A 141 5.14 16.24 10.06
CA ARG A 141 5.70 17.45 10.71
C ARG A 141 5.19 18.77 10.12
N LYS A 142 4.66 18.75 8.90
CA LYS A 142 4.08 19.93 8.23
C LYS A 142 2.58 20.08 8.47
N ARG A 143 1.93 19.04 9.02
CA ARG A 143 0.48 18.95 9.14
C ARG A 143 -0.02 19.02 10.58
N GLY A 144 0.85 18.81 11.57
CA GLY A 144 0.49 18.83 12.98
C GLY A 144 1.69 19.15 13.87
N GLU A 145 1.38 19.57 15.09
CA GLU A 145 2.36 19.83 16.13
C GLU A 145 2.61 18.55 16.95
N PRO A 146 3.78 18.41 17.62
CA PRO A 146 4.09 17.21 18.41
C PRO A 146 3.02 16.82 19.44
N ALA A 147 2.39 17.83 20.07
CA ALA A 147 1.33 17.61 21.06
C ALA A 147 0.09 16.92 20.50
N ASP A 148 -0.21 17.08 19.19
CA ASP A 148 -1.34 16.42 18.53
C ASP A 148 -1.15 14.88 18.47
N TYR A 149 0.09 14.42 18.62
CA TYR A 149 0.50 13.02 18.58
C TYR A 149 0.96 12.48 19.95
N GLY A 150 0.60 13.18 21.04
CA GLY A 150 0.88 12.74 22.41
C GLY A 150 2.32 12.98 22.88
N LEU A 151 3.09 13.79 22.18
CA LEU A 151 4.47 14.13 22.54
C LEU A 151 4.51 15.37 23.43
N ASP A 152 5.28 15.31 24.52
CA ASP A 152 5.48 16.44 25.46
C ASP A 152 6.67 17.28 24.98
N MET A 153 6.48 17.99 23.86
CA MET A 153 7.45 18.92 23.30
C MET A 153 6.76 20.03 22.50
N ASP A 154 7.34 21.24 22.54
CA ASP A 154 6.75 22.43 21.90
C ASP A 154 7.00 22.49 20.37
N ALA A 155 8.00 21.78 19.86
CA ALA A 155 8.36 21.79 18.45
C ALA A 155 9.04 20.50 18.03
N TRP A 156 8.96 20.14 16.75
CA TRP A 156 9.65 18.99 16.18
C TRP A 156 11.18 19.16 16.25
N PRO A 157 11.92 18.19 16.81
CA PRO A 157 13.38 18.25 16.85
C PRO A 157 13.99 17.96 15.46
N GLU A 158 15.30 18.21 15.32
CA GLU A 158 16.07 17.91 14.09
C GLU A 158 16.48 16.42 13.96
N GLU A 159 15.92 15.56 14.79
CA GLU A 159 16.15 14.11 14.79
C GLU A 159 14.82 13.34 14.65
N PRO A 160 14.82 12.05 14.25
CA PRO A 160 13.62 11.21 14.27
C PRO A 160 13.03 11.10 15.68
N VAL A 161 11.71 11.01 15.78
CA VAL A 161 10.99 10.89 17.05
C VAL A 161 10.11 9.66 17.01
N ASP A 162 10.21 8.81 18.01
CA ASP A 162 9.29 7.69 18.20
C ASP A 162 7.98 8.19 18.79
N LEU A 163 6.87 7.70 18.25
CA LEU A 163 5.53 8.03 18.75
C LEU A 163 5.20 7.15 19.97
N PRO A 164 4.50 7.70 20.99
CA PRO A 164 4.11 6.92 22.17
C PRO A 164 3.10 5.81 21.81
N GLU A 165 2.28 6.03 20.80
CA GLU A 165 1.33 5.09 20.25
C GLU A 165 1.39 5.18 18.72
N PRO A 166 1.14 4.08 17.96
CA PRO A 166 1.06 4.13 16.51
C PRO A 166 -0.04 5.08 16.04
N VAL A 167 0.28 5.93 15.07
CA VAL A 167 -0.69 6.82 14.42
C VAL A 167 -1.14 6.22 13.11
N VAL A 168 -2.46 6.13 12.90
CA VAL A 168 -3.05 5.72 11.61
C VAL A 168 -3.60 6.96 10.91
N GLU A 169 -3.21 7.15 9.67
CA GLU A 169 -3.65 8.23 8.78
C GLU A 169 -4.26 7.66 7.51
N PHE A 170 -5.14 8.43 6.91
CA PHE A 170 -5.76 8.10 5.62
C PHE A 170 -5.39 9.17 4.60
N SER A 171 -5.08 8.74 3.38
CA SER A 171 -4.94 9.65 2.24
C SER A 171 -5.66 9.11 1.01
N THR A 172 -5.89 10.00 0.05
CA THR A 172 -6.49 9.63 -1.23
C THR A 172 -5.52 8.76 -2.04
N LYS A 173 -6.07 7.85 -2.89
CA LYS A 173 -5.29 6.92 -3.70
C LYS A 173 -5.15 7.34 -5.16
N TYR A 174 -6.15 7.99 -5.71
CA TYR A 174 -6.26 8.24 -7.15
C TYR A 174 -6.19 9.71 -7.54
N GLU A 175 -5.99 10.61 -6.59
CA GLU A 175 -5.72 12.02 -6.87
C GLU A 175 -4.28 12.21 -7.38
N GLU A 176 -4.01 13.31 -8.09
CA GLU A 176 -2.66 13.61 -8.62
C GLU A 176 -1.61 13.73 -7.51
N GLN A 177 -2.04 14.19 -6.33
CA GLN A 177 -1.22 14.27 -5.13
C GLN A 177 -2.00 13.64 -3.96
N ASP A 178 -1.32 12.84 -3.15
CA ASP A 178 -1.89 12.25 -1.96
C ASP A 178 -2.38 13.36 -1.01
N ARG A 179 -3.69 13.41 -0.79
CA ARG A 179 -4.33 14.36 0.13
C ARG A 179 -4.70 13.63 1.41
N TYR A 180 -4.10 14.05 2.52
CA TYR A 180 -4.44 13.51 3.83
C TYR A 180 -5.83 13.98 4.25
N LEU A 181 -6.58 13.07 4.85
CA LEU A 181 -8.00 13.20 5.08
C LEU A 181 -8.32 13.29 6.57
N SER A 182 -9.35 14.02 6.92
CA SER A 182 -10.03 13.85 8.20
C SER A 182 -10.72 12.48 8.22
N ARG A 183 -11.00 11.98 9.43
CA ARG A 183 -11.71 10.70 9.60
C ARG A 183 -13.08 10.69 8.90
N GLU A 184 -13.82 11.81 8.95
CA GLU A 184 -15.11 11.96 8.30
C GLU A 184 -15.01 11.92 6.76
N GLU A 185 -13.97 12.55 6.19
CA GLU A 185 -13.70 12.50 4.74
C GLU A 185 -13.30 11.09 4.31
N ALA A 186 -12.42 10.44 5.07
CA ALA A 186 -12.00 9.07 4.80
C ALA A 186 -13.17 8.10 4.83
N ASP A 187 -14.09 8.24 5.78
CA ASP A 187 -15.30 7.41 5.87
C ASP A 187 -16.20 7.56 4.64
N ARG A 188 -16.38 8.78 4.14
CA ARG A 188 -17.15 9.02 2.90
C ARG A 188 -16.46 8.39 1.67
N ILE A 189 -15.15 8.49 1.59
CA ILE A 189 -14.36 7.96 0.47
C ILE A 189 -14.27 6.43 0.52
N ALA A 190 -14.21 5.84 1.71
CA ALA A 190 -14.22 4.39 1.90
C ALA A 190 -15.52 3.73 1.40
N GLY A 191 -16.62 4.47 1.37
CA GLY A 191 -17.92 3.97 0.93
C GLY A 191 -18.51 2.93 1.88
N ALA A 192 -18.64 1.70 1.45
CA ALA A 192 -19.22 0.62 2.25
C ALA A 192 -18.24 0.05 3.30
N ALA A 193 -16.94 0.36 3.21
CA ALA A 193 -15.95 -0.10 4.18
C ALA A 193 -16.02 0.76 5.46
N SER A 194 -15.78 0.11 6.60
CA SER A 194 -15.71 0.82 7.89
C SER A 194 -14.30 1.35 8.13
N ILE A 195 -14.16 2.64 8.40
CA ILE A 195 -12.89 3.26 8.79
C ILE A 195 -12.35 2.64 10.09
N ASP A 196 -13.21 2.28 11.04
CA ASP A 196 -12.79 1.62 12.28
C ASP A 196 -12.18 0.23 12.00
N GLU A 197 -12.72 -0.48 11.03
CA GLU A 197 -12.18 -1.78 10.60
C GLU A 197 -10.84 -1.60 9.89
N LEU A 198 -10.71 -0.64 8.98
CA LEU A 198 -9.46 -0.35 8.28
C LEU A 198 -8.35 0.05 9.26
N GLU A 199 -8.64 0.89 10.23
CA GLU A 199 -7.71 1.27 11.30
C GLU A 199 -7.30 0.05 12.14
N SER A 200 -8.26 -0.77 12.55
CA SER A 200 -8.01 -1.98 13.32
C SER A 200 -7.10 -2.97 12.56
N VAL A 201 -7.34 -3.16 11.27
CA VAL A 201 -6.49 -4.00 10.42
C VAL A 201 -5.09 -3.40 10.28
N ALA A 202 -4.96 -2.08 10.06
CA ALA A 202 -3.68 -1.41 9.97
C ALA A 202 -2.84 -1.55 11.24
N LEU A 203 -3.44 -1.37 12.41
CA LEU A 203 -2.79 -1.56 13.71
C LEU A 203 -2.39 -3.03 13.94
N ARG A 204 -3.24 -3.98 13.53
CA ARG A 204 -2.90 -5.40 13.59
C ARG A 204 -1.72 -5.77 12.70
N VAL A 205 -1.69 -5.24 11.47
CA VAL A 205 -0.55 -5.42 10.56
C VAL A 205 0.72 -4.81 11.16
N ASN A 206 0.62 -3.59 11.72
CA ASN A 206 1.74 -2.93 12.39
C ASN A 206 2.33 -3.78 13.52
N GLU A 207 1.49 -4.30 14.42
CA GLU A 207 1.91 -5.19 15.52
C GLU A 207 2.68 -6.40 14.99
N ILE A 208 2.09 -7.13 14.03
CA ILE A 208 2.69 -8.34 13.46
C ILE A 208 4.06 -8.05 12.82
N VAL A 209 4.16 -6.99 12.02
CA VAL A 209 5.40 -6.65 11.31
C VAL A 209 6.47 -6.16 12.31
N THR A 210 6.09 -5.37 13.31
CA THR A 210 7.02 -4.84 14.31
C THR A 210 7.57 -5.95 15.22
N ASP A 211 6.75 -6.94 15.58
CA ASP A 211 7.19 -8.07 16.41
C ASP A 211 8.18 -9.01 15.70
N HIS A 212 8.27 -8.94 14.36
CA HIS A 212 9.15 -9.77 13.55
C HIS A 212 10.32 -9.00 12.92
N ALA A 213 10.43 -7.68 13.17
CA ALA A 213 11.53 -6.83 12.72
C ALA A 213 12.69 -6.85 13.73
#